data_af2eb90f556b8ddf7e44110648787167
#
_entry.id   af2eb90f556b8ddf7e44110648787167
#
_cell.length_a   1.000
_cell.length_b   1.000
_cell.length_c   1.000
_cell.angle_alpha   90.00
_cell.angle_beta   90.00
_cell.angle_gamma   90.00
#
_symmetry.space_group_name_H-M   'P 1'
#
loop_
_entity.id
_entity.type
_entity.pdbx_description
1 polymer ?
#
loop_
_entity_poly.entity_id
_entity_poly.type
_entity_poly.pdbx_seq_one_letter_code
_entity_poly.pdbx_strand_id
1 'polypeptide(L)'
;SKLRKVDEADRGNLTVLQFENEVDCFSGFMYPIYATVCKDTDCPYMSALFINYLLTEPGFAGEKSWNSSQGYYSPNKTILKPEGLKDEPYEYWSTRLVFEDLEYIYDHYVDVYEFIATRVG
;
A
#
# COMPACT_ATOMS: atom_id res chain seq x y z
N SER A 1 3.48 7.38 4.20
CA SER A 1 3.23 7.04 5.61
C SER A 1 4.28 7.61 6.55
N LYS A 2 5.58 7.60 6.20
CA LYS A 2 6.64 8.18 7.05
C LYS A 2 6.55 9.71 7.14
N LEU A 3 6.06 10.39 6.11
CA LEU A 3 5.85 11.84 6.11
C LEU A 3 4.87 12.31 7.21
N ARG A 4 3.93 11.45 7.63
CA ARG A 4 3.02 11.76 8.75
C ARG A 4 3.70 11.81 10.12
N LYS A 5 4.87 11.19 10.25
CA LYS A 5 5.66 11.18 11.49
C LYS A 5 6.60 12.38 11.60
N VAL A 6 6.65 13.21 10.58
CA VAL A 6 7.44 14.43 10.56
C VAL A 6 6.60 15.56 11.16
N ASP A 7 7.22 16.42 11.92
CA ASP A 7 6.58 17.59 12.52
C ASP A 7 5.91 18.45 11.46
N GLU A 8 4.76 18.99 11.78
CA GLU A 8 3.93 19.74 10.82
C GLU A 8 4.69 20.90 10.19
N ALA A 9 5.56 21.57 10.96
CA ALA A 9 6.41 22.65 10.48
C ALA A 9 7.38 22.23 9.36
N ASP A 10 7.82 20.96 9.39
CA ASP A 10 8.81 20.45 8.43
C ASP A 10 8.17 19.77 7.21
N ARG A 11 6.87 19.46 7.26
CA ARG A 11 6.17 18.77 6.15
C ARG A 11 6.19 19.55 4.86
N GLY A 12 6.14 20.89 4.93
CA GLY A 12 6.20 21.75 3.75
C GLY A 12 7.55 21.71 3.01
N ASN A 13 8.61 21.27 3.70
CA ASN A 13 9.97 21.18 3.14
C ASN A 13 10.29 19.80 2.58
N LEU A 14 9.37 18.84 2.69
CA LEU A 14 9.56 17.48 2.23
C LEU A 14 8.70 17.21 0.99
N THR A 15 9.28 16.47 0.07
CA THR A 15 8.55 15.97 -1.10
C THR A 15 8.83 14.49 -1.30
N VAL A 16 7.89 13.82 -1.97
CA VAL A 16 8.11 12.47 -2.45
C VAL A 16 8.80 12.57 -3.80
N LEU A 17 10.00 12.02 -3.91
CA LEU A 17 10.69 11.94 -5.18
C LEU A 17 9.93 11.01 -6.11
N GLN A 18 9.59 11.51 -7.28
CA GLN A 18 9.01 10.74 -8.37
C GLN A 18 10.03 10.69 -9.49
N PHE A 19 10.28 9.50 -9.97
CA PHE A 19 11.10 9.30 -11.15
C PHE A 19 10.17 9.29 -12.36
N GLU A 20 10.26 10.30 -13.19
CA GLU A 20 9.58 10.32 -14.49
C GLU A 20 10.61 9.99 -15.55
N ASN A 21 10.39 8.89 -16.24
CA ASN A 21 11.15 8.54 -17.42
C ASN A 21 10.29 8.84 -18.65
N GLU A 22 10.82 9.57 -19.59
CA GLU A 22 10.12 9.90 -20.84
C GLU A 22 9.74 8.66 -21.65
N VAL A 23 10.44 7.54 -21.44
CA VAL A 23 10.22 6.29 -22.21
C VAL A 23 9.25 5.35 -21.51
N ASP A 24 9.35 5.16 -20.18
CA ASP A 24 8.62 4.11 -19.47
C ASP A 24 7.80 4.60 -18.28
N CYS A 25 7.66 5.90 -18.04
CA CYS A 25 6.81 6.51 -17.00
C CYS A 25 6.79 5.75 -15.65
N PHE A 26 7.93 5.19 -15.25
CA PHE A 26 8.04 4.41 -14.03
C PHE A 26 8.35 5.33 -12.85
N SER A 27 7.37 5.60 -12.01
CA SER A 27 7.54 6.44 -10.81
C SER A 27 7.78 5.64 -9.52
N GLY A 28 7.54 4.36 -9.53
CA GLY A 28 7.72 3.49 -8.37
C GLY A 28 6.85 2.24 -8.40
N PHE A 29 6.84 1.51 -7.28
CA PHE A 29 6.01 0.33 -7.12
C PHE A 29 4.76 0.63 -6.29
N MET A 30 3.64 0.02 -6.68
CA MET A 30 2.46 -0.08 -5.83
C MET A 30 2.58 -1.39 -5.04
N TYR A 31 2.75 -1.26 -3.74
CA TYR A 31 2.85 -2.40 -2.83
C TYR A 31 1.51 -2.64 -2.14
N PRO A 32 0.78 -3.70 -2.50
CA PRO A 32 -0.48 -4.03 -1.83
C PRO A 32 -0.22 -4.65 -0.46
N ILE A 33 -1.11 -4.37 0.47
CA ILE A 33 -1.16 -5.06 1.76
C ILE A 33 -2.35 -6.00 1.74
N TYR A 34 -2.06 -7.26 1.96
CA TYR A 34 -3.05 -8.32 1.91
C TYR A 34 -3.59 -8.63 3.30
N ALA A 35 -4.90 -8.86 3.38
CA ALA A 35 -5.55 -9.45 4.54
C ALA A 35 -6.14 -10.79 4.12
N THR A 36 -5.78 -11.86 4.83
CA THR A 36 -6.24 -13.21 4.52
C THR A 36 -6.83 -13.89 5.75
N VAL A 37 -7.73 -14.82 5.52
CA VAL A 37 -8.27 -15.68 6.58
C VAL A 37 -7.42 -16.94 6.64
N CYS A 38 -6.91 -17.28 7.82
CA CYS A 38 -6.17 -18.52 8.02
C CYS A 38 -7.08 -19.72 7.74
N LYS A 39 -6.55 -20.73 7.04
CA LYS A 39 -7.31 -21.92 6.63
C LYS A 39 -7.98 -22.63 7.82
N ASP A 40 -7.27 -22.76 8.92
CA ASP A 40 -7.67 -23.52 10.10
C ASP A 40 -8.10 -22.62 11.26
N THR A 41 -8.70 -21.45 10.94
CA THR A 41 -9.22 -20.55 11.96
C THR A 41 -10.49 -21.09 12.60
N ASP A 42 -10.61 -20.98 13.91
CA ASP A 42 -11.82 -21.35 14.65
C ASP A 42 -13.00 -20.37 14.41
N CYS A 43 -12.71 -19.21 13.82
CA CYS A 43 -13.67 -18.12 13.62
C CYS A 43 -13.71 -17.61 12.17
N PRO A 44 -13.99 -18.44 11.15
CA PRO A 44 -13.92 -18.05 9.74
C PRO A 44 -14.89 -16.92 9.37
N TYR A 45 -16.10 -16.96 9.92
CA TYR A 45 -17.12 -15.93 9.66
C TYR A 45 -16.75 -14.57 10.31
N MET A 46 -16.19 -14.59 11.50
CA MET A 46 -15.72 -13.37 12.16
C MET A 46 -14.53 -12.76 11.42
N SER A 47 -13.63 -13.59 10.93
CA SER A 47 -12.49 -13.15 10.13
C SER A 47 -12.96 -12.50 8.82
N ALA A 48 -13.90 -13.11 8.13
CA ALA A 48 -14.50 -12.54 6.92
C ALA A 48 -15.26 -11.24 7.21
N LEU A 49 -16.01 -11.18 8.30
CA LEU A 49 -16.71 -9.97 8.74
C LEU A 49 -15.72 -8.84 9.03
N PHE A 50 -14.61 -9.15 9.69
CA PHE A 50 -13.56 -8.16 9.98
C PHE A 50 -12.92 -7.62 8.69
N ILE A 51 -12.61 -8.49 7.72
CA ILE A 51 -12.09 -8.04 6.42
C ILE A 51 -13.11 -7.14 5.71
N ASN A 52 -14.39 -7.53 5.70
CA ASN A 52 -15.45 -6.69 5.14
C ASN A 52 -15.55 -5.34 5.86
N TYR A 53 -15.43 -5.34 7.19
CA TYR A 53 -15.41 -4.08 7.96
C TYR A 53 -14.24 -3.18 7.56
N LEU A 54 -13.04 -3.73 7.34
CA LEU A 54 -11.87 -2.96 6.87
C LEU A 54 -12.09 -2.30 5.51
N LEU A 55 -13.05 -2.79 4.70
CA LEU A 55 -13.41 -2.21 3.40
C LEU A 55 -14.49 -1.12 3.50
N THR A 56 -14.96 -0.83 4.71
CA THR A 56 -15.89 0.28 4.97
C THR A 56 -15.14 1.55 5.36
N GLU A 57 -15.80 2.70 5.22
CA GLU A 57 -15.22 3.99 5.63
C GLU A 57 -14.80 4.02 7.10
N PRO A 58 -15.66 3.64 8.08
CA PRO A 58 -15.27 3.65 9.49
C PRO A 58 -14.15 2.65 9.81
N GLY A 59 -14.11 1.51 9.13
CA GLY A 59 -13.08 0.49 9.36
C GLY A 59 -11.74 0.86 8.76
N PHE A 60 -11.71 1.54 7.62
CA PHE A 60 -10.49 1.88 6.91
C PHE A 60 -9.98 3.28 7.24
N ALA A 61 -10.83 4.29 7.19
CA ALA A 61 -10.48 5.70 7.31
C ALA A 61 -10.92 6.35 8.62
N GLY A 62 -11.62 5.63 9.50
CA GLY A 62 -12.05 6.13 10.81
C GLY A 62 -10.87 6.58 11.67
N GLU A 63 -11.09 7.50 12.57
CA GLU A 63 -10.09 8.10 13.45
C GLU A 63 -9.22 7.08 14.21
N LYS A 64 -9.84 5.97 14.62
CA LYS A 64 -9.17 4.87 15.34
C LYS A 64 -8.88 3.65 14.46
N SER A 65 -9.01 3.81 13.14
CA SER A 65 -8.72 2.71 12.22
C SER A 65 -7.22 2.44 12.14
N TRP A 66 -6.89 1.22 11.71
CA TRP A 66 -5.51 0.88 11.45
C TRP A 66 -4.85 1.82 10.43
N ASN A 67 -5.60 2.27 9.43
CA ASN A 67 -5.10 3.15 8.39
C ASN A 67 -4.91 4.61 8.84
N SER A 68 -5.55 5.04 9.94
CA SER A 68 -5.43 6.41 10.44
C SER A 68 -3.97 6.83 10.67
N SER A 69 -3.12 5.89 11.06
CA SER A 69 -1.68 6.11 11.28
C SER A 69 -0.80 5.77 10.08
N GLN A 70 -1.28 5.00 9.13
CA GLN A 70 -0.46 4.44 8.04
C GLN A 70 -0.58 5.22 6.72
N GLY A 71 -1.74 5.74 6.40
CA GLY A 71 -1.98 6.56 5.21
C GLY A 71 -1.98 5.77 3.90
N TYR A 72 -2.53 4.56 3.92
CA TYR A 72 -2.72 3.76 2.72
C TYR A 72 -3.98 4.14 1.95
N TYR A 73 -4.03 3.81 0.67
CA TYR A 73 -5.23 3.88 -0.14
C TYR A 73 -6.10 2.64 0.11
N SER A 74 -7.43 2.85 0.16
CA SER A 74 -8.37 1.74 0.19
C SER A 74 -8.54 1.13 -1.20
N PRO A 75 -8.70 -0.20 -1.31
CA PRO A 75 -9.17 -0.83 -2.54
C PRO A 75 -10.65 -0.46 -2.85
N ASN A 76 -11.38 0.02 -1.86
CA ASN A 76 -12.74 0.55 -2.05
C ASN A 76 -12.66 2.00 -2.52
N LYS A 77 -13.02 2.24 -3.78
CA LYS A 77 -12.94 3.56 -4.43
C LYS A 77 -13.88 4.61 -3.82
N THR A 78 -14.88 4.20 -3.05
CA THR A 78 -15.81 5.13 -2.40
C THR A 78 -15.25 5.72 -1.10
N ILE A 79 -14.16 5.15 -0.58
CA ILE A 79 -13.53 5.63 0.64
C ILE A 79 -12.57 6.77 0.29
N LEU A 80 -12.80 7.90 0.95
CA LEU A 80 -11.95 9.06 0.79
C LEU A 80 -10.52 8.77 1.24
N LYS A 81 -9.61 9.37 0.56
CA LYS A 81 -8.19 9.34 0.86
C LYS A 81 -7.92 9.89 2.27
N PRO A 82 -7.01 9.27 3.04
CA PRO A 82 -6.62 9.80 4.34
C PRO A 82 -6.03 11.22 4.22
N GLU A 83 -6.37 12.08 5.17
CA GLU A 83 -5.78 13.43 5.25
C GLU A 83 -4.24 13.38 5.29
N GLY A 84 -3.62 14.36 4.67
CA GLY A 84 -2.15 14.53 4.69
C GLY A 84 -1.37 13.73 3.64
N LEU A 85 -2.04 13.01 2.75
CA LEU A 85 -1.44 12.60 1.49
C LEU A 85 -1.65 13.71 0.45
N LYS A 86 -0.70 13.91 -0.47
CA LYS A 86 -0.90 14.80 -1.62
C LYS A 86 -2.20 14.43 -2.34
N ASP A 87 -2.87 15.44 -2.88
CA ASP A 87 -4.22 15.31 -3.44
C ASP A 87 -4.31 14.56 -4.77
N GLU A 88 -3.36 13.66 -4.98
CA GLU A 88 -3.35 12.83 -6.16
C GLU A 88 -4.37 11.69 -6.03
N PRO A 89 -5.33 11.57 -6.93
CA PRO A 89 -6.29 10.47 -6.91
C PRO A 89 -5.61 9.13 -7.20
N TYR A 90 -6.28 8.04 -6.84
CA TYR A 90 -5.80 6.69 -7.12
C TYR A 90 -5.43 6.50 -8.61
N GLU A 91 -6.22 7.06 -9.50
CA GLU A 91 -6.03 7.01 -10.95
C GLU A 91 -4.69 7.60 -11.39
N TYR A 92 -4.25 8.66 -10.74
CA TYR A 92 -2.93 9.26 -11.00
C TYR A 92 -1.81 8.26 -10.71
N TRP A 93 -1.89 7.58 -9.57
CA TRP A 93 -0.87 6.61 -9.17
C TRP A 93 -0.94 5.32 -9.97
N SER A 94 -2.15 4.84 -10.30
CA SER A 94 -2.34 3.58 -11.03
C SER A 94 -1.73 3.60 -12.44
N THR A 95 -1.57 4.78 -13.02
CA THR A 95 -0.92 4.93 -14.34
C THR A 95 0.59 5.11 -14.27
N ARG A 96 1.14 5.35 -13.08
CA ARG A 96 2.56 5.67 -12.87
C ARG A 96 3.31 4.64 -12.04
N LEU A 97 2.59 3.81 -11.32
CA LEU A 97 3.17 2.79 -10.47
C LEU A 97 3.04 1.42 -11.14
N VAL A 98 4.06 0.62 -10.98
CA VAL A 98 4.06 -0.77 -11.44
C VAL A 98 3.57 -1.65 -10.31
N PHE A 99 2.69 -2.59 -10.62
CA PHE A 99 2.27 -3.64 -9.71
C PHE A 99 3.26 -4.78 -9.73
N GLU A 100 3.30 -5.52 -8.64
CA GLU A 100 4.04 -6.77 -8.57
C GLU A 100 3.49 -7.77 -9.60
N ASP A 101 4.38 -8.38 -10.34
CA ASP A 101 4.06 -9.55 -11.15
C ASP A 101 4.12 -10.79 -10.25
N LEU A 102 2.96 -11.16 -9.71
CA LEU A 102 2.86 -12.26 -8.75
C LEU A 102 3.19 -13.61 -9.39
N GLU A 103 2.90 -13.80 -10.66
CA GLU A 103 3.22 -15.03 -11.39
C GLU A 103 4.73 -15.16 -11.53
N TYR A 104 5.39 -14.11 -11.98
CA TYR A 104 6.84 -14.08 -12.08
C TYR A 104 7.51 -14.29 -10.72
N ILE A 105 7.03 -13.63 -9.67
CA ILE A 105 7.57 -13.79 -8.31
C ILE A 105 7.42 -15.22 -7.83
N TYR A 106 6.26 -15.84 -8.05
CA TYR A 106 6.00 -17.21 -7.63
C TYR A 106 6.95 -18.20 -8.32
N ASP A 107 7.15 -18.06 -9.61
CA ASP A 107 7.99 -18.95 -10.41
C ASP A 107 9.50 -18.78 -10.15
N HIS A 108 9.92 -17.55 -9.76
CA HIS A 108 11.33 -17.20 -9.61
C HIS A 108 11.72 -16.82 -8.17
N TYR A 109 10.85 -17.12 -7.20
CA TYR A 109 11.08 -16.69 -5.80
C TYR A 109 12.42 -17.15 -5.25
N VAL A 110 12.81 -18.38 -5.49
CA VAL A 110 14.07 -18.96 -4.99
C VAL A 110 15.26 -18.24 -5.64
N ASP A 111 15.23 -18.07 -6.94
CA ASP A 111 16.32 -17.44 -7.71
C ASP A 111 16.51 -15.97 -7.29
N VAL A 112 15.40 -15.24 -7.11
CA VAL A 112 15.43 -13.85 -6.66
C VAL A 112 15.95 -13.76 -5.22
N TYR A 113 15.50 -14.66 -4.35
CA TYR A 113 15.98 -14.71 -2.97
C TYR A 113 17.47 -14.98 -2.89
N GLU A 114 17.99 -15.97 -3.61
CA GLU A 114 19.40 -16.31 -3.66
C GLU A 114 20.23 -15.17 -4.25
N PHE A 115 19.74 -14.54 -5.30
CA PHE A 115 20.39 -13.36 -5.90
C PHE A 115 20.54 -12.22 -4.90
N ILE A 116 19.50 -11.92 -4.14
CA ILE A 116 19.53 -10.87 -3.12
C ILE A 116 20.45 -11.26 -1.97
N ALA A 117 20.33 -12.48 -1.44
CA ALA A 117 21.12 -12.96 -0.31
C ALA A 117 22.63 -12.95 -0.61
N THR A 118 23.01 -13.22 -1.86
CA THR A 118 24.43 -13.22 -2.28
C THR A 118 24.99 -11.81 -2.52
N ARG A 119 24.15 -10.78 -2.67
CA ARG A 119 24.56 -9.42 -3.03
C ARG A 119 24.40 -8.39 -1.92
N VAL A 120 23.51 -8.66 -0.99
CA VAL A 120 23.09 -7.72 0.08
C VAL A 120 23.47 -8.24 1.47
N GLY A 121 23.94 -9.50 1.56
CA GLY A 121 24.37 -10.15 2.80
C GLY A 121 25.72 -9.71 3.32
#